data_76165e7e21d9d7eb51f9a58a4f175f4a
#
_entry.id   76165e7e21d9d7eb51f9a58a4f175f4a
#
_cell.length_a   1.000
_cell.length_b   1.000
_cell.length_c   1.000
_cell.angle_alpha   90.00
_cell.angle_beta   90.00
_cell.angle_gamma   90.00
#
_symmetry.space_group_name_H-M   'P 1'
#
loop_
_entity.id
_entity.type
_entity.pdbx_description
1 polymer ?
#
loop_
_entity_poly.entity_id
_entity_poly.type
_entity_poly.pdbx_seq_one_letter_code
_entity_poly.pdbx_strand_id
1 'polypeptide(L)'
;RDVLGSRGLGDVYKRQGLDFVRGADRAAQLSALRTQLRLARERGLPVVLHCVRAFEPLMRELAASEPRAVIFHGFIGSPEQARQALAKGYCLSFGERTFASPKTLAALRGTPLSQLFLETDDSPVPIAEIYARAAEAKGVPEEVLQRAILDNYKRIFTGGEYEGPGRTKGDK
;
A
#
# COMPACT_ATOMS: atom_id res chain seq x y z
N ARG A 1 19.65 10.58 -18.73
CA ARG A 1 18.82 11.75 -19.15
C ARG A 1 17.42 11.50 -18.61
N ASP A 2 17.17 12.05 -17.42
CA ASP A 2 15.85 12.01 -16.83
C ASP A 2 14.95 12.98 -17.56
N VAL A 3 13.95 12.45 -18.24
CA VAL A 3 12.88 13.25 -18.85
C VAL A 3 11.93 13.61 -17.71
N LEU A 4 12.01 14.83 -17.23
CA LEU A 4 11.02 15.47 -16.38
C LEU A 4 9.71 15.67 -17.20
N GLY A 5 8.95 14.59 -17.33
CA GLY A 5 7.56 14.67 -17.75
C GLY A 5 6.69 14.83 -16.52
N SER A 6 5.79 15.79 -16.53
CA SER A 6 4.77 16.03 -15.51
C SER A 6 3.89 14.79 -15.35
N ARG A 7 4.27 13.92 -14.43
CA ARG A 7 3.44 12.80 -13.99
C ARG A 7 2.77 13.21 -12.71
N GLY A 8 1.45 13.05 -12.67
CA GLY A 8 0.61 13.52 -11.59
C GLY A 8 1.04 13.02 -10.21
N LEU A 9 0.50 13.60 -9.17
CA LEU A 9 0.79 13.36 -7.75
C LEU A 9 0.91 11.87 -7.34
N GLY A 10 0.40 10.93 -8.14
CA GLY A 10 0.52 9.50 -7.91
C GLY A 10 1.96 8.94 -8.00
N ASP A 11 2.84 9.52 -8.79
CA ASP A 11 4.23 9.03 -8.96
C ASP A 11 5.15 9.41 -7.79
N VAL A 12 4.83 10.46 -7.06
CA VAL A 12 5.63 10.91 -5.90
C VAL A 12 5.51 9.92 -4.74
N TYR A 13 4.40 9.21 -4.62
CA TYR A 13 4.14 8.28 -3.52
C TYR A 13 4.75 6.88 -3.72
N LYS A 14 4.99 6.46 -4.96
CA LYS A 14 5.50 5.12 -5.30
C LYS A 14 7.00 4.92 -5.07
N ARG A 15 7.75 5.95 -4.72
CA ARG A 15 9.21 5.87 -4.53
C ARG A 15 9.66 6.01 -3.07
N GLN A 16 8.73 5.93 -2.13
CA GLN A 16 9.04 5.92 -0.71
C GLN A 16 9.30 4.50 -0.25
N GLY A 17 10.30 4.29 0.60
CA GLY A 17 10.55 2.98 1.17
C GLY A 17 12.01 2.55 1.13
N LEU A 18 12.24 1.27 1.33
CA LEU A 18 13.56 0.66 1.38
C LEU A 18 13.65 -0.53 0.41
N ASP A 19 14.69 -0.53 -0.41
CA ASP A 19 15.09 -1.67 -1.23
C ASP A 19 16.57 -2.00 -0.94
N PHE A 20 16.79 -3.06 -0.16
CA PHE A 20 18.15 -3.51 0.19
C PHE A 20 18.75 -4.50 -0.81
N VAL A 21 18.09 -4.68 -1.96
CA VAL A 21 18.59 -5.50 -3.09
C VAL A 21 19.05 -4.61 -4.23
N ARG A 22 18.29 -3.56 -4.52
CA ARG A 22 18.54 -2.64 -5.63
C ARG A 22 18.60 -1.20 -5.11
N GLY A 23 19.47 -0.39 -5.70
CA GLY A 23 19.47 1.02 -5.43
C GLY A 23 20.69 1.53 -4.67
N ALA A 24 20.54 2.72 -4.10
CA ALA A 24 21.56 3.44 -3.38
C ALA A 24 21.99 2.74 -2.08
N ASP A 25 23.08 3.23 -1.50
CA ASP A 25 23.54 2.81 -0.17
C ASP A 25 22.41 2.81 0.88
N ARG A 26 22.43 1.83 1.77
CA ARG A 26 21.39 1.65 2.80
C ARG A 26 21.26 2.86 3.72
N ALA A 27 22.37 3.51 4.07
CA ALA A 27 22.35 4.70 4.92
C ALA A 27 21.67 5.88 4.20
N ALA A 28 21.93 6.04 2.91
CA ALA A 28 21.28 7.06 2.09
C ALA A 28 19.77 6.80 1.95
N GLN A 29 19.35 5.54 1.75
CA GLN A 29 17.93 5.18 1.71
C GLN A 29 17.22 5.48 3.04
N LEU A 30 17.83 5.12 4.17
CA LEU A 30 17.28 5.41 5.50
C LEU A 30 17.19 6.91 5.77
N SER A 31 18.19 7.69 5.40
CA SER A 31 18.16 9.15 5.53
C SER A 31 17.03 9.79 4.71
N ALA A 32 16.89 9.36 3.44
CA ALA A 32 15.79 9.82 2.59
C ALA A 32 14.42 9.44 3.16
N LEU A 33 14.26 8.19 3.61
CA LEU A 33 13.02 7.71 4.22
C LEU A 33 12.64 8.54 5.45
N ARG A 34 13.59 8.80 6.37
CA ARG A 34 13.35 9.62 7.57
C ARG A 34 12.85 11.02 7.21
N THR A 35 13.45 11.64 6.19
CA THR A 35 13.02 12.96 5.71
C THR A 35 11.59 12.90 5.16
N GLN A 36 11.25 11.88 4.39
CA GLN A 36 9.91 11.68 3.81
C GLN A 36 8.87 11.40 4.91
N LEU A 37 9.18 10.55 5.88
CA LEU A 37 8.28 10.24 6.99
C LEU A 37 8.00 11.46 7.86
N ARG A 38 9.04 12.26 8.16
CA ARG A 38 8.88 13.53 8.87
C ARG A 38 7.94 14.48 8.13
N LEU A 39 8.16 14.68 6.83
CA LEU A 39 7.31 15.54 5.99
C LEU A 39 5.86 15.04 5.93
N ALA A 40 5.66 13.73 5.81
CA ALA A 40 4.34 13.12 5.81
C ALA A 40 3.61 13.37 7.13
N ARG A 41 4.31 13.19 8.26
CA ARG A 41 3.76 13.47 9.59
C ARG A 41 3.39 14.93 9.77
N GLU A 42 4.30 15.87 9.44
CA GLU A 42 4.08 17.31 9.54
C GLU A 42 2.84 17.78 8.73
N ARG A 43 2.57 17.11 7.60
CA ARG A 43 1.44 17.42 6.72
C ARG A 43 0.21 16.55 6.92
N GLY A 44 0.22 15.63 7.87
CA GLY A 44 -0.87 14.68 8.10
C GLY A 44 -1.16 13.77 6.92
N LEU A 45 -0.15 13.43 6.10
CA LEU A 45 -0.32 12.62 4.88
C LEU A 45 -0.15 11.13 5.18
N PRO A 46 -0.89 10.25 4.48
CA PRO A 46 -0.58 8.83 4.46
C PRO A 46 0.71 8.56 3.69
N VAL A 47 1.37 7.44 3.99
CA VAL A 47 2.56 6.99 3.26
C VAL A 47 2.31 5.63 2.61
N VAL A 48 2.74 5.51 1.35
CA VAL A 48 2.72 4.26 0.58
C VAL A 48 4.17 3.83 0.38
N LEU A 49 4.55 2.68 0.93
CA LEU A 49 5.94 2.30 1.11
C LEU A 49 6.29 1.03 0.36
N HIS A 50 7.41 1.09 -0.36
CA HIS A 50 8.10 -0.06 -0.92
C HIS A 50 8.99 -0.73 0.11
N CYS A 51 8.99 -2.06 0.17
CA CYS A 51 9.77 -2.81 1.15
C CYS A 51 10.37 -4.09 0.53
N VAL A 52 11.65 -4.04 0.17
CA VAL A 52 12.38 -5.21 -0.37
C VAL A 52 13.54 -5.54 0.55
N ARG A 53 13.45 -6.72 1.19
CA ARG A 53 14.44 -7.24 2.17
C ARG A 53 14.83 -6.24 3.27
N ALA A 54 13.90 -5.37 3.65
CA ALA A 54 14.12 -4.27 4.59
C ALA A 54 13.01 -4.16 5.65
N PHE A 55 12.25 -5.23 5.90
CA PHE A 55 11.05 -5.18 6.74
C PHE A 55 11.35 -4.67 8.16
N GLU A 56 12.32 -5.28 8.87
CA GLU A 56 12.65 -4.88 10.24
C GLU A 56 13.19 -3.45 10.35
N PRO A 57 14.13 -2.99 9.48
CA PRO A 57 14.53 -1.59 9.45
C PRO A 57 13.37 -0.64 9.18
N LEU A 58 12.48 -0.98 8.23
CA LEU A 58 11.34 -0.14 7.89
C LEU A 58 10.35 -0.03 9.07
N MET A 59 10.05 -1.14 9.74
CA MET A 59 9.17 -1.15 10.92
C MET A 59 9.72 -0.28 12.05
N ARG A 60 11.04 -0.27 12.27
CA ARG A 60 11.67 0.62 13.28
C ARG A 60 11.51 2.10 12.93
N GLU A 61 11.76 2.48 11.68
CA GLU A 61 11.60 3.87 11.24
C GLU A 61 10.15 4.34 11.34
N LEU A 62 9.19 3.46 10.99
CA LEU A 62 7.76 3.76 11.12
C LEU A 62 7.33 3.94 12.57
N ALA A 63 7.83 3.10 13.49
CA ALA A 63 7.53 3.22 14.90
C ALA A 63 8.07 4.52 15.51
N ALA A 64 9.22 5.01 15.02
CA ALA A 64 9.82 6.27 15.46
C ALA A 64 9.12 7.51 14.87
N SER A 65 8.49 7.39 13.71
CA SER A 65 7.96 8.53 12.96
C SER A 65 6.47 8.73 13.11
N GLU A 66 5.70 7.68 13.47
CA GLU A 66 4.25 7.68 13.68
C GLU A 66 3.46 8.42 12.58
N PRO A 67 3.57 8.01 11.30
CA PRO A 67 2.80 8.63 10.24
C PRO A 67 1.29 8.35 10.41
N ARG A 68 0.45 9.23 9.88
CA ARG A 68 -1.02 9.15 10.00
C ARG A 68 -1.59 7.80 9.53
N ALA A 69 -1.10 7.28 8.42
CA ALA A 69 -1.47 5.98 7.88
C ALA A 69 -0.33 5.42 7.03
N VAL A 70 -0.22 4.10 7.00
CA VAL A 70 0.85 3.38 6.27
C VAL A 70 0.22 2.30 5.40
N ILE A 71 0.64 2.23 4.15
CA ILE A 71 0.33 1.14 3.23
C ILE A 71 1.65 0.54 2.74
N PHE A 72 1.85 -0.75 2.97
CA PHE A 72 2.93 -1.52 2.33
C PHE A 72 2.46 -1.89 0.92
N HIS A 73 3.00 -1.24 -0.09
CA HIS A 73 2.74 -1.51 -1.49
C HIS A 73 3.51 -2.75 -1.95
N GLY A 74 2.89 -3.57 -2.81
CA GLY A 74 3.50 -4.78 -3.35
C GLY A 74 4.00 -5.73 -2.26
N PHE A 75 3.22 -5.94 -1.20
CA PHE A 75 3.67 -6.73 -0.06
C PHE A 75 4.03 -8.16 -0.48
N ILE A 76 5.29 -8.52 -0.26
CA ILE A 76 5.82 -9.88 -0.39
C ILE A 76 6.47 -10.24 0.93
N GLY A 77 5.81 -11.08 1.72
CA GLY A 77 6.27 -11.42 3.05
C GLY A 77 5.59 -12.64 3.64
N SER A 78 5.98 -12.99 4.86
CA SER A 78 5.39 -14.09 5.60
C SER A 78 4.13 -13.64 6.37
N PRO A 79 3.27 -14.58 6.80
CA PRO A 79 2.15 -14.28 7.71
C PRO A 79 2.58 -13.59 8.99
N GLU A 80 3.78 -13.87 9.51
CA GLU A 80 4.34 -13.25 10.72
C GLU A 80 4.61 -11.76 10.49
N GLN A 81 5.27 -11.42 9.38
CA GLN A 81 5.52 -10.04 8.97
C GLN A 81 4.21 -9.28 8.73
N ALA A 82 3.25 -9.92 8.05
CA ALA A 82 1.92 -9.36 7.87
C ALA A 82 1.26 -9.05 9.22
N ARG A 83 1.23 -10.00 10.17
CA ARG A 83 0.66 -9.78 11.50
C ARG A 83 1.33 -8.63 12.26
N GLN A 84 2.65 -8.51 12.17
CA GLN A 84 3.39 -7.40 12.80
C GLN A 84 2.95 -6.04 12.24
N ALA A 85 2.85 -5.90 10.93
CA ALA A 85 2.41 -4.66 10.29
C ALA A 85 0.93 -4.35 10.61
N LEU A 86 0.06 -5.35 10.51
CA LEU A 86 -1.38 -5.22 10.80
C LEU A 86 -1.66 -4.85 12.25
N ALA A 87 -0.90 -5.41 13.21
CA ALA A 87 -1.00 -5.07 14.63
C ALA A 87 -0.65 -3.60 14.94
N LYS A 88 0.10 -2.93 14.05
CA LYS A 88 0.37 -1.49 14.11
C LYS A 88 -0.68 -0.64 13.40
N GLY A 89 -1.76 -1.25 12.89
CA GLY A 89 -2.80 -0.56 12.12
C GLY A 89 -2.41 -0.26 10.68
N TYR A 90 -1.28 -0.80 10.19
CA TYR A 90 -0.85 -0.59 8.81
C TYR A 90 -1.67 -1.43 7.84
N CYS A 91 -1.77 -0.97 6.59
CA CYS A 91 -2.44 -1.67 5.51
C CYS A 91 -1.43 -2.39 4.61
N LEU A 92 -1.87 -3.47 3.99
CA LEU A 92 -1.07 -4.24 3.04
C LEU A 92 -1.76 -4.22 1.67
N SER A 93 -0.99 -3.94 0.62
CA SER A 93 -1.43 -4.00 -0.77
C SER A 93 -0.78 -5.19 -1.47
N PHE A 94 -1.59 -5.99 -2.15
CA PHE A 94 -1.19 -7.23 -2.79
C PHE A 94 -1.43 -7.16 -4.30
N GLY A 95 -0.46 -7.65 -5.06
CA GLY A 95 -0.52 -7.74 -6.51
C GLY A 95 -0.36 -9.16 -7.02
N GLU A 96 -0.15 -9.31 -8.32
CA GLU A 96 -0.01 -10.61 -9.02
C GLU A 96 0.97 -11.55 -8.34
N ARG A 97 2.14 -11.05 -7.92
CA ARG A 97 3.21 -11.85 -7.31
C ARG A 97 2.80 -12.59 -6.03
N THR A 98 1.73 -12.15 -5.38
CA THR A 98 1.16 -12.79 -4.19
C THR A 98 0.75 -14.23 -4.50
N PHE A 99 0.17 -14.46 -5.66
CA PHE A 99 -0.41 -15.74 -6.04
C PHE A 99 0.64 -16.79 -6.44
N ALA A 100 1.86 -16.35 -6.72
CA ALA A 100 3.00 -17.24 -6.99
C ALA A 100 3.77 -17.63 -5.70
N SER A 101 3.43 -17.04 -4.54
CA SER A 101 4.12 -17.26 -3.27
C SER A 101 3.17 -17.82 -2.21
N PRO A 102 3.24 -19.10 -1.85
CA PRO A 102 2.35 -19.69 -0.83
C PRO A 102 2.35 -18.94 0.49
N LYS A 103 3.50 -18.45 0.95
CA LYS A 103 3.59 -17.67 2.21
C LYS A 103 2.93 -16.31 2.10
N THR A 104 3.06 -15.62 0.95
CA THR A 104 2.42 -14.32 0.74
C THR A 104 0.92 -14.48 0.51
N LEU A 105 0.49 -15.55 -0.14
CA LEU A 105 -0.92 -15.91 -0.26
C LEU A 105 -1.55 -16.20 1.12
N ALA A 106 -0.82 -16.86 2.01
CA ALA A 106 -1.26 -17.04 3.40
C ALA A 106 -1.35 -15.71 4.16
N ALA A 107 -0.44 -14.77 3.91
CA ALA A 107 -0.51 -13.41 4.45
C ALA A 107 -1.76 -12.67 3.94
N LEU A 108 -2.06 -12.73 2.62
CA LEU A 108 -3.28 -12.18 2.04
C LEU A 108 -4.54 -12.75 2.72
N ARG A 109 -4.62 -14.07 2.88
CA ARG A 109 -5.76 -14.74 3.55
C ARG A 109 -5.98 -14.23 4.96
N GLY A 110 -4.91 -14.02 5.73
CA GLY A 110 -4.94 -13.52 7.10
C GLY A 110 -5.12 -12.01 7.24
N THR A 111 -5.04 -11.23 6.17
CA THR A 111 -5.18 -9.77 6.23
C THR A 111 -6.66 -9.39 6.35
N PRO A 112 -7.07 -8.61 7.38
CA PRO A 112 -8.44 -8.11 7.50
C PRO A 112 -8.85 -7.26 6.29
N LEU A 113 -10.12 -7.32 5.88
CA LEU A 113 -10.61 -6.51 4.77
C LEU A 113 -10.43 -5.00 5.01
N SER A 114 -10.49 -4.56 6.27
CA SER A 114 -10.29 -3.15 6.67
C SER A 114 -8.85 -2.64 6.55
N GLN A 115 -7.89 -3.54 6.29
CA GLN A 115 -6.47 -3.20 6.12
C GLN A 115 -5.90 -3.72 4.79
N LEU A 116 -6.76 -4.03 3.83
CA LEU A 116 -6.41 -4.64 2.56
C LEU A 116 -6.50 -3.65 1.40
N PHE A 117 -5.50 -3.69 0.52
CA PHE A 117 -5.51 -3.10 -0.80
C PHE A 117 -5.06 -4.11 -1.85
N LEU A 118 -5.41 -3.85 -3.10
CA LEU A 118 -4.96 -4.61 -4.27
C LEU A 118 -4.40 -3.66 -5.32
N GLU A 119 -3.46 -4.15 -6.12
CA GLU A 119 -2.75 -3.35 -7.11
C GLU A 119 -2.27 -4.17 -8.30
N THR A 120 -1.97 -3.50 -9.40
CA THR A 120 -1.28 -4.09 -10.55
C THR A 120 0.22 -3.79 -10.56
N ASP A 121 0.61 -2.61 -10.04
CA ASP A 121 1.94 -2.02 -10.19
C ASP A 121 2.38 -2.05 -11.68
N ASP A 122 3.47 -2.75 -12.00
CA ASP A 122 4.00 -2.95 -13.35
C ASP A 122 3.54 -4.28 -14.00
N SER A 123 2.61 -4.99 -13.36
CA SER A 123 2.06 -6.24 -13.89
C SER A 123 1.14 -6.00 -15.09
N PRO A 124 1.25 -6.82 -16.15
CA PRO A 124 0.32 -6.79 -17.28
C PRO A 124 -1.07 -7.38 -16.96
N VAL A 125 -1.21 -8.05 -15.80
CA VAL A 125 -2.47 -8.67 -15.40
C VAL A 125 -3.51 -7.59 -15.07
N PRO A 126 -4.71 -7.66 -15.64
CA PRO A 126 -5.78 -6.72 -15.33
C PRO A 126 -6.15 -6.70 -13.85
N ILE A 127 -6.44 -5.53 -13.31
CA ILE A 127 -6.82 -5.40 -11.89
C ILE A 127 -8.04 -6.26 -11.53
N ALA A 128 -8.98 -6.44 -12.46
CA ALA A 128 -10.18 -7.28 -12.27
C ALA A 128 -9.80 -8.74 -11.96
N GLU A 129 -8.77 -9.29 -12.64
CA GLU A 129 -8.28 -10.64 -12.36
C GLU A 129 -7.64 -10.74 -10.97
N ILE A 130 -6.91 -9.71 -10.55
CA ILE A 130 -6.32 -9.66 -9.20
C ILE A 130 -7.42 -9.65 -8.13
N TYR A 131 -8.52 -8.90 -8.36
CA TYR A 131 -9.69 -8.89 -7.48
C TYR A 131 -10.36 -10.25 -7.40
N ALA A 132 -10.63 -10.89 -8.54
CA ALA A 132 -11.26 -12.22 -8.58
C ALA A 132 -10.43 -13.25 -7.82
N ARG A 133 -9.12 -13.32 -8.07
CA ARG A 133 -8.20 -14.24 -7.38
C ARG A 133 -8.07 -13.95 -5.88
N ALA A 134 -8.09 -12.69 -5.49
CA ALA A 134 -8.04 -12.30 -4.08
C ALA A 134 -9.35 -12.64 -3.35
N ALA A 135 -10.49 -12.42 -3.99
CA ALA A 135 -11.81 -12.77 -3.45
C ALA A 135 -11.94 -14.29 -3.24
N GLU A 136 -11.55 -15.08 -4.23
CA GLU A 136 -11.46 -16.54 -4.12
C GLU A 136 -10.53 -16.97 -2.97
N ALA A 137 -9.32 -16.42 -2.90
CA ALA A 137 -8.36 -16.76 -1.86
C ALA A 137 -8.85 -16.44 -0.45
N LYS A 138 -9.66 -15.39 -0.29
CA LYS A 138 -10.25 -14.97 0.98
C LYS A 138 -11.61 -15.63 1.26
N GLY A 139 -12.21 -16.30 0.29
CA GLY A 139 -13.54 -16.91 0.44
C GLY A 139 -14.65 -15.87 0.64
N VAL A 140 -14.57 -14.71 -0.02
CA VAL A 140 -15.59 -13.65 0.04
C VAL A 140 -16.08 -13.28 -1.34
N PRO A 141 -17.32 -12.78 -1.51
CA PRO A 141 -17.76 -12.22 -2.78
C PRO A 141 -16.89 -11.04 -3.22
N GLU A 142 -16.68 -10.90 -4.54
CA GLU A 142 -15.84 -9.85 -5.09
C GLU A 142 -16.38 -8.45 -4.76
N GLU A 143 -17.68 -8.26 -4.77
CA GLU A 143 -18.35 -6.99 -4.43
C GLU A 143 -18.08 -6.57 -2.96
N VAL A 144 -17.98 -7.54 -2.06
CA VAL A 144 -17.64 -7.30 -0.64
C VAL A 144 -16.20 -6.82 -0.55
N LEU A 145 -15.29 -7.45 -1.29
CA LEU A 145 -13.88 -7.06 -1.35
C LEU A 145 -13.71 -5.66 -1.95
N GLN A 146 -14.38 -5.37 -3.07
CA GLN A 146 -14.35 -4.07 -3.74
C GLN A 146 -14.83 -2.95 -2.80
N ARG A 147 -15.96 -3.18 -2.11
CA ARG A 147 -16.51 -2.20 -1.15
C ARG A 147 -15.55 -1.94 -0.01
N ALA A 148 -14.99 -2.98 0.58
CA ALA A 148 -14.03 -2.84 1.69
C ALA A 148 -12.78 -2.04 1.28
N ILE A 149 -12.24 -2.28 0.08
CA ILE A 149 -11.08 -1.54 -0.42
C ILE A 149 -11.45 -0.08 -0.70
N LEU A 150 -12.61 0.19 -1.27
CA LEU A 150 -13.09 1.56 -1.47
C LEU A 150 -13.25 2.31 -0.13
N ASP A 151 -13.78 1.65 0.89
CA ASP A 151 -13.94 2.24 2.22
C ASP A 151 -12.58 2.51 2.87
N ASN A 152 -11.59 1.61 2.69
CA ASN A 152 -10.21 1.84 3.11
C ASN A 152 -9.59 3.05 2.40
N TYR A 153 -9.81 3.18 1.09
CA TYR A 153 -9.34 4.32 0.33
C TYR A 153 -9.92 5.64 0.85
N LYS A 154 -11.24 5.70 1.02
CA LYS A 154 -11.93 6.88 1.57
C LYS A 154 -11.36 7.26 2.94
N ARG A 155 -11.28 6.31 3.86
CA ARG A 155 -10.76 6.53 5.21
C ARG A 155 -9.33 7.07 5.22
N ILE A 156 -8.46 6.57 4.33
CA ILE A 156 -7.03 6.89 4.34
C ILE A 156 -6.74 8.16 3.54
N PHE A 157 -7.35 8.34 2.37
CA PHE A 157 -6.94 9.39 1.43
C PHE A 157 -7.87 10.60 1.39
N THR A 158 -9.16 10.45 1.74
CA THR A 158 -10.14 11.53 1.59
C THR A 158 -10.74 12.01 2.91
N GLY A 159 -10.32 11.45 4.04
CA GLY A 159 -10.90 11.81 5.34
C GLY A 159 -12.39 11.45 5.48
N GLY A 160 -12.92 10.59 4.61
CA GLY A 160 -14.33 10.21 4.54
C GLY A 160 -15.16 11.06 3.56
N GLU A 161 -14.60 12.09 2.94
CA GLU A 161 -15.33 13.02 2.05
C GLU A 161 -15.33 12.63 0.55
N TYR A 162 -14.97 11.38 0.22
CA TYR A 162 -15.01 10.94 -1.18
C TYR A 162 -16.45 10.77 -1.68
N GLU A 163 -16.93 11.72 -2.46
CA GLU A 163 -18.08 11.54 -3.35
C GLU A 163 -17.58 10.88 -4.65
N GLY A 164 -17.96 9.63 -4.89
CA GLY A 164 -17.54 8.85 -6.06
C GLY A 164 -17.85 9.55 -7.40
N PRO A 165 -17.22 9.17 -8.52
CA PRO A 165 -17.53 9.72 -9.83
C PRO A 165 -19.00 9.40 -10.17
N GLY A 166 -19.88 10.42 -10.19
CA GLY A 166 -21.27 10.24 -10.62
C GLY A 166 -22.35 11.09 -9.97
N ARG A 167 -22.05 11.99 -9.04
CA ARG A 167 -23.02 13.02 -8.67
C ARG A 167 -22.72 14.33 -9.42
N THR A 168 -23.30 14.46 -10.61
CA THR A 168 -23.58 15.76 -11.19
C THR A 168 -24.45 16.52 -10.18
N LYS A 169 -23.97 17.66 -9.67
CA LYS A 169 -24.83 18.60 -8.96
C LYS A 169 -25.98 18.95 -9.90
N GLY A 170 -27.16 18.44 -9.58
CA GLY A 170 -28.38 18.80 -10.27
C GLY A 170 -28.62 20.29 -10.09
N ASP A 171 -28.92 20.93 -11.20
CA ASP A 171 -29.38 22.30 -11.34
C ASP A 171 -30.44 22.64 -10.28
N LYS A 172 -30.19 23.74 -9.61
CA LYS A 172 -31.24 24.64 -9.11
C LYS A 172 -30.92 26.07 -9.53
#